data_f94327d9ed81f72500123199261225a7
#
_entry.id   f94327d9ed81f72500123199261225a7
#
_cell.length_a   1.000
_cell.length_b   1.000
_cell.length_c   1.000
_cell.angle_alpha   90.00
_cell.angle_beta   90.00
_cell.angle_gamma   90.00
#
_symmetry.space_group_name_H-M   'P 1'
#
loop_
_entity.id
_entity.type
_entity.pdbx_description
1 polymer ?
#
loop_
_entity_poly.entity_id
_entity_poly.type
_entity_poly.pdbx_seq_one_letter_code
_entity_poly.pdbx_strand_id
1 'polypeptide(L)'
;MAMAKTHVRAHEWVAGRYRLLEVVQRGTNRVCWYAEDVGTGRPRLVTRVELPADGTPETGRRTAARLLRTCGVMARLRPGRVAAVVDAVEEAGALWTVAEWIDGTPLDELLARQGALPYPRAARIGLELLDVLEAAHGEGVTHGELSPGQVFVRDEGPVVVTGFGWAGTTLVPRVTAPSYASPEQARDQRIGPAADLWALGAILYTMTEGRPPFRDRGGPEATLGGVDRLPLRTPLRAGPLTSAVQGLLRKESWERLPRTEVREALTRVLAEDTGDGAPTGPGSRPRVRRGRSGRALAAGTALAVVTVSGAVLYATRGLPATEPSAAAPPPETSAAATPTGSSPAARPTGSSPAATTAPTASATAPARPGPGVLPNGYRGHTAPEGFTVALPDGWKRLRTTRGSDLSYRVTYGPGGSDPRTLAVTYSRRLGPDPVAVWRDDVQPGLERIGGFRRIGAIRASTYQGYEAADMEWLSGTGSDRVRTFGRGFLLGGHHGYSLRFTTAAGAWDAADSRSALTTFLRTFRAPKD
;
A
#
# COMPACT_ATOMS: atom_id res chain seq x y z
N MET A 1 29.81 -5.49 -5.87
CA MET A 1 29.57 -6.04 -4.51
C MET A 1 28.08 -6.34 -4.40
N ALA A 2 27.70 -7.61 -4.43
CA ALA A 2 26.31 -8.06 -4.53
C ALA A 2 25.62 -7.87 -3.19
N MET A 3 24.58 -7.04 -3.15
CA MET A 3 23.69 -6.96 -2.00
C MET A 3 22.93 -8.29 -1.86
N ALA A 4 23.22 -9.01 -0.79
CA ALA A 4 22.48 -10.21 -0.43
C ALA A 4 21.01 -9.85 -0.19
N LYS A 5 20.12 -10.35 -1.06
CA LYS A 5 18.68 -10.32 -0.82
C LYS A 5 18.38 -11.21 0.39
N THR A 6 18.24 -10.61 1.56
CA THR A 6 17.77 -11.33 2.74
C THR A 6 16.32 -11.73 2.49
N HIS A 7 16.10 -12.96 2.07
CA HIS A 7 14.79 -13.59 2.10
C HIS A 7 14.39 -13.80 3.56
N VAL A 8 13.58 -12.90 4.10
CA VAL A 8 12.96 -13.11 5.40
C VAL A 8 11.99 -14.29 5.26
N ARG A 9 12.34 -15.41 5.90
CA ARG A 9 11.45 -16.58 6.00
C ARG A 9 10.22 -16.16 6.82
N ALA A 10 9.03 -16.47 6.34
CA ALA A 10 7.82 -16.37 7.14
C ALA A 10 8.00 -17.26 8.38
N HIS A 11 7.90 -16.64 9.57
CA HIS A 11 8.11 -17.19 10.92
C HIS A 11 9.48 -16.88 11.55
N GLU A 12 9.99 -15.69 11.35
CA GLU A 12 11.13 -15.22 12.14
C GLU A 12 10.62 -14.70 13.50
N TRP A 13 11.32 -15.08 14.57
CA TRP A 13 11.03 -14.67 15.93
C TRP A 13 12.00 -13.56 16.34
N VAL A 14 11.53 -12.61 17.10
CA VAL A 14 12.36 -11.58 17.74
C VAL A 14 12.25 -11.76 19.25
N ALA A 15 13.40 -11.80 19.93
CA ALA A 15 13.51 -12.00 21.37
C ALA A 15 12.77 -13.26 21.88
N GLY A 16 12.57 -14.27 21.05
CA GLY A 16 11.81 -15.48 21.40
C GLY A 16 10.35 -15.23 21.76
N ARG A 17 9.84 -14.00 21.57
CA ARG A 17 8.51 -13.57 22.02
C ARG A 17 7.64 -13.00 20.89
N TYR A 18 8.22 -12.26 19.98
CA TYR A 18 7.47 -11.57 18.94
C TYR A 18 7.54 -12.32 17.63
N ARG A 19 6.40 -12.84 17.19
CA ARG A 19 6.29 -13.58 15.92
C ARG A 19 6.05 -12.60 14.78
N LEU A 20 6.99 -12.48 13.86
CA LEU A 20 6.85 -11.64 12.67
C LEU A 20 5.89 -12.29 11.68
N LEU A 21 4.87 -11.56 11.25
CA LEU A 21 3.81 -12.07 10.40
C LEU A 21 3.89 -11.51 8.99
N GLU A 22 4.03 -10.18 8.85
CA GLU A 22 3.99 -9.51 7.56
C GLU A 22 4.84 -8.23 7.57
N VAL A 23 5.55 -7.99 6.47
CA VAL A 23 6.24 -6.71 6.27
C VAL A 23 5.19 -5.65 5.87
N VAL A 24 5.02 -4.63 6.71
CA VAL A 24 4.09 -3.53 6.48
C VAL A 24 4.74 -2.33 5.82
N GLN A 25 6.05 -2.11 6.03
CA GLN A 25 6.78 -1.00 5.45
C GLN A 25 8.26 -1.35 5.25
N ARG A 26 8.88 -0.84 4.18
CA ARG A 26 10.32 -0.90 3.93
C ARG A 26 10.86 0.49 3.67
N GLY A 27 11.84 0.89 4.44
CA GLY A 27 12.67 2.09 4.23
C GLY A 27 14.11 1.74 3.89
N THR A 28 14.98 2.74 3.81
CA THR A 28 16.39 2.58 3.40
C THR A 28 17.18 1.68 4.36
N ASN A 29 17.03 1.88 5.67
CA ASN A 29 17.67 1.07 6.73
C ASN A 29 16.65 0.57 7.74
N ARG A 30 15.41 0.44 7.33
CA ARG A 30 14.31 0.11 8.24
C ARG A 30 13.34 -0.82 7.57
N VAL A 31 12.98 -1.88 8.27
CA VAL A 31 11.88 -2.76 7.86
C VAL A 31 10.91 -2.85 9.02
N CYS A 32 9.64 -2.65 8.77
CA CYS A 32 8.59 -2.74 9.76
C CYS A 32 7.68 -3.94 9.47
N TRP A 33 7.33 -4.67 10.51
CA TRP A 33 6.44 -5.84 10.44
C TRP A 33 5.20 -5.63 11.29
N TYR A 34 4.11 -6.16 10.80
CA TYR A 34 3.02 -6.60 11.64
C TYR A 34 3.46 -7.88 12.34
N ALA A 35 3.36 -7.91 13.65
CA ALA A 35 3.81 -9.02 14.48
C ALA A 35 2.79 -9.31 15.58
N GLU A 36 2.92 -10.46 16.21
CA GLU A 36 2.13 -10.85 17.37
C GLU A 36 3.04 -11.07 18.58
N ASP A 37 2.70 -10.49 19.70
CA ASP A 37 3.26 -10.83 21.00
C ASP A 37 2.60 -12.11 21.50
N VAL A 38 3.27 -13.23 21.41
CA VAL A 38 2.68 -14.54 21.76
C VAL A 38 2.38 -14.72 23.24
N GLY A 39 3.01 -13.93 24.11
CA GLY A 39 2.72 -13.95 25.54
C GLY A 39 1.39 -13.28 25.89
N THR A 40 0.93 -12.33 25.05
CA THR A 40 -0.29 -11.54 25.32
C THR A 40 -1.34 -11.66 24.22
N GLY A 41 -1.03 -12.27 23.07
CA GLY A 41 -1.89 -12.32 21.89
C GLY A 41 -2.11 -10.96 21.22
N ARG A 42 -1.38 -9.91 21.61
CA ARG A 42 -1.60 -8.55 21.12
C ARG A 42 -0.82 -8.30 19.83
N PRO A 43 -1.40 -7.55 18.88
CA PRO A 43 -0.69 -7.10 17.69
C PRO A 43 0.39 -6.08 18.05
N ARG A 44 1.51 -6.11 17.31
CA ARG A 44 2.67 -5.25 17.49
C ARG A 44 3.15 -4.71 16.14
N LEU A 45 3.74 -3.51 16.19
CA LEU A 45 4.56 -2.97 15.12
C LEU A 45 6.02 -3.22 15.48
N VAL A 46 6.66 -4.16 14.80
CA VAL A 46 8.08 -4.49 15.03
C VAL A 46 8.92 -3.84 13.94
N THR A 47 9.93 -3.08 14.34
CA THR A 47 10.81 -2.39 13.40
C THR A 47 12.24 -2.87 13.60
N ARG A 48 12.86 -3.37 12.54
CA ARG A 48 14.29 -3.72 12.47
C ARG A 48 15.07 -2.58 11.85
N VAL A 49 16.18 -2.23 12.47
CA VAL A 49 17.15 -1.26 11.96
C VAL A 49 18.53 -1.90 12.02
N GLU A 50 19.25 -1.89 10.90
CA GLU A 50 20.62 -2.39 10.84
C GLU A 50 21.54 -1.48 11.65
N LEU A 51 22.37 -2.08 12.48
CA LEU A 51 23.44 -1.37 13.19
C LEU A 51 24.71 -1.34 12.30
N PRO A 52 25.59 -0.33 12.51
CA PRO A 52 26.89 -0.32 11.84
C PRO A 52 27.67 -1.60 12.13
N ALA A 53 28.43 -2.09 11.14
CA ALA A 53 29.18 -3.33 11.26
C ALA A 53 30.32 -3.27 12.31
N ASP A 54 30.77 -2.06 12.63
CA ASP A 54 31.76 -1.76 13.68
C ASP A 54 31.11 -1.51 15.07
N GLY A 55 29.76 -1.58 15.13
CA GLY A 55 29.00 -1.42 16.36
C GLY A 55 29.20 -2.60 17.32
N THR A 56 29.47 -2.31 18.58
CA THR A 56 29.54 -3.33 19.62
C THR A 56 28.13 -3.68 20.13
N PRO A 57 27.90 -4.91 20.63
CA PRO A 57 26.62 -5.27 21.30
C PRO A 57 26.28 -4.33 22.45
N GLU A 58 27.29 -3.79 23.13
CA GLU A 58 27.11 -2.81 24.19
C GLU A 58 26.50 -1.49 23.66
N THR A 59 26.97 -1.01 22.50
CA THR A 59 26.41 0.17 21.83
C THR A 59 24.95 -0.07 21.43
N GLY A 60 24.62 -1.25 20.92
CA GLY A 60 23.25 -1.67 20.60
C GLY A 60 22.34 -1.63 21.83
N ARG A 61 22.77 -2.24 22.96
CA ARG A 61 22.03 -2.22 24.23
C ARG A 61 21.82 -0.82 24.79
N ARG A 62 22.84 0.04 24.73
CA ARG A 62 22.71 1.45 25.16
C ARG A 62 21.71 2.21 24.30
N THR A 63 21.72 1.98 22.99
CA THR A 63 20.77 2.57 22.05
C THR A 63 19.35 2.08 22.34
N ALA A 64 19.15 0.78 22.57
CA ALA A 64 17.86 0.20 22.96
C ALA A 64 17.31 0.86 24.25
N ALA A 65 18.13 0.92 25.30
CA ALA A 65 17.75 1.54 26.56
C ALA A 65 17.40 3.03 26.43
N ARG A 66 18.12 3.76 25.57
CA ARG A 66 17.82 5.17 25.26
C ARG A 66 16.49 5.30 24.54
N LEU A 67 16.24 4.49 23.50
CA LEU A 67 14.98 4.46 22.75
C LEU A 67 13.78 4.23 23.67
N LEU A 68 13.86 3.19 24.52
CA LEU A 68 12.79 2.88 25.48
C LEU A 68 12.51 4.06 26.42
N ARG A 69 13.54 4.71 26.95
CA ARG A 69 13.37 5.88 27.83
C ARG A 69 12.71 7.04 27.05
N THR A 70 13.22 7.40 25.88
CA THR A 70 12.72 8.53 25.10
C THR A 70 11.29 8.30 24.64
N CYS A 71 10.99 7.13 24.07
CA CYS A 71 9.64 6.77 23.64
C CYS A 71 8.67 6.69 24.83
N GLY A 72 9.12 6.18 25.99
CA GLY A 72 8.31 6.12 27.20
C GLY A 72 7.96 7.51 27.74
N VAL A 73 8.88 8.49 27.67
CA VAL A 73 8.58 9.89 27.99
C VAL A 73 7.55 10.45 27.03
N MET A 74 7.78 10.31 25.72
CA MET A 74 6.90 10.85 24.71
C MET A 74 5.49 10.24 24.73
N ALA A 75 5.37 8.93 24.94
CA ALA A 75 4.07 8.26 25.05
C ALA A 75 3.25 8.75 26.27
N ARG A 76 3.91 9.11 27.37
CA ARG A 76 3.24 9.72 28.54
C ARG A 76 2.84 11.18 28.30
N LEU A 77 3.69 11.96 27.62
CA LEU A 77 3.41 13.37 27.30
C LEU A 77 2.28 13.54 26.30
N ARG A 78 2.20 12.65 25.33
CA ARG A 78 1.19 12.69 24.26
C ARG A 78 0.58 11.30 24.04
N PRO A 79 -0.27 10.84 24.99
CA PRO A 79 -0.92 9.53 24.89
C PRO A 79 -1.73 9.43 23.59
N GLY A 80 -1.57 8.31 22.90
CA GLY A 80 -2.26 8.06 21.63
C GLY A 80 -1.80 8.91 20.42
N ARG A 81 -0.79 9.80 20.62
CA ARG A 81 -0.19 10.64 19.57
C ARG A 81 1.25 10.22 19.23
N VAL A 82 1.88 9.48 20.10
CA VAL A 82 3.19 8.87 19.90
C VAL A 82 3.08 7.37 20.15
N ALA A 83 3.65 6.57 19.28
CA ALA A 83 3.66 5.12 19.44
C ALA A 83 4.40 4.72 20.72
N ALA A 84 3.73 3.98 21.58
CA ALA A 84 4.34 3.43 22.77
C ALA A 84 5.25 2.25 22.37
N VAL A 85 6.56 2.42 22.57
CA VAL A 85 7.55 1.33 22.40
C VAL A 85 7.57 0.52 23.67
N VAL A 86 7.20 -0.75 23.56
CA VAL A 86 7.06 -1.68 24.69
C VAL A 86 8.33 -2.51 24.92
N ASP A 87 9.15 -2.66 23.87
CA ASP A 87 10.41 -3.40 23.93
C ASP A 87 11.42 -2.90 22.90
N ALA A 88 12.72 -3.06 23.20
CA ALA A 88 13.81 -2.78 22.27
C ALA A 88 14.96 -3.74 22.53
N VAL A 89 15.34 -4.53 21.52
CA VAL A 89 16.29 -5.63 21.65
C VAL A 89 17.36 -5.52 20.55
N GLU A 90 18.62 -5.72 20.93
CA GLU A 90 19.70 -5.92 19.97
C GLU A 90 19.83 -7.43 19.71
N GLU A 91 19.65 -7.84 18.48
CA GLU A 91 19.73 -9.24 18.07
C GLU A 91 20.26 -9.35 16.64
N ALA A 92 21.24 -10.23 16.43
CA ALA A 92 21.84 -10.51 15.13
C ALA A 92 22.35 -9.26 14.37
N GLY A 93 23.00 -8.33 15.06
CA GLY A 93 23.57 -7.12 14.46
C GLY A 93 22.53 -6.09 14.03
N ALA A 94 21.29 -6.24 14.48
CA ALA A 94 20.21 -5.30 14.26
C ALA A 94 19.56 -4.88 15.57
N LEU A 95 19.04 -3.67 15.59
CA LEU A 95 18.20 -3.18 16.67
C LEU A 95 16.74 -3.36 16.29
N TRP A 96 16.04 -4.09 17.13
CA TRP A 96 14.61 -4.36 17.00
C TRP A 96 13.85 -3.51 18.02
N THR A 97 12.87 -2.74 17.56
CA THR A 97 11.94 -2.01 18.43
C THR A 97 10.54 -2.59 18.26
N VAL A 98 9.87 -2.80 19.37
CA VAL A 98 8.51 -3.32 19.41
C VAL A 98 7.59 -2.23 19.94
N ALA A 99 6.67 -1.77 19.14
CA ALA A 99 5.68 -0.78 19.52
C ALA A 99 4.27 -1.38 19.54
N GLU A 100 3.35 -0.71 20.19
CA GLU A 100 1.94 -0.98 20.03
C GLU A 100 1.53 -0.87 18.56
N TRP A 101 0.60 -1.73 18.15
CA TRP A 101 0.04 -1.62 16.80
C TRP A 101 -0.70 -0.30 16.63
N ILE A 102 -0.45 0.37 15.51
CA ILE A 102 -1.08 1.64 15.18
C ILE A 102 -2.16 1.38 14.15
N ASP A 103 -3.42 1.65 14.50
CA ASP A 103 -4.54 1.60 13.58
C ASP A 103 -4.56 2.90 12.75
N GLY A 104 -3.78 2.91 11.69
CA GLY A 104 -3.58 4.06 10.80
C GLY A 104 -2.78 3.69 9.56
N THR A 105 -2.77 4.57 8.58
CA THR A 105 -1.99 4.43 7.35
C THR A 105 -0.75 5.32 7.43
N PRO A 106 0.46 4.82 7.16
CA PRO A 106 1.64 5.66 7.00
C PRO A 106 1.39 6.74 5.93
N LEU A 107 1.79 7.98 6.22
CA LEU A 107 1.52 9.12 5.34
C LEU A 107 2.17 8.99 3.95
N ASP A 108 3.34 8.35 3.86
CA ASP A 108 3.97 8.04 2.57
C ASP A 108 3.13 7.07 1.73
N GLU A 109 2.54 6.05 2.36
CA GLU A 109 1.62 5.13 1.69
C GLU A 109 0.31 5.84 1.32
N LEU A 110 -0.21 6.70 2.20
CA LEU A 110 -1.38 7.51 1.92
C LEU A 110 -1.16 8.39 0.67
N LEU A 111 -0.01 9.08 0.61
CA LEU A 111 0.38 9.92 -0.52
C LEU A 111 0.64 9.12 -1.80
N ALA A 112 1.25 7.94 -1.69
CA ALA A 112 1.44 7.06 -2.84
C ALA A 112 0.11 6.58 -3.43
N ARG A 113 -0.94 6.43 -2.61
CA ARG A 113 -2.27 5.98 -3.05
C ARG A 113 -3.15 7.11 -3.54
N GLN A 114 -3.18 8.24 -2.84
CA GLN A 114 -4.10 9.34 -3.09
C GLN A 114 -3.48 10.50 -3.89
N GLY A 115 -2.14 10.53 -4.00
CA GLY A 115 -1.43 11.68 -4.55
C GLY A 115 -1.38 12.85 -3.56
N ALA A 116 -1.32 14.08 -4.07
CA ALA A 116 -1.31 15.28 -3.26
C ALA A 116 -2.62 15.49 -2.51
N LEU A 117 -2.53 15.95 -1.27
CA LEU A 117 -3.68 16.26 -0.44
C LEU A 117 -4.12 17.72 -0.62
N PRO A 118 -5.40 18.04 -0.41
CA PRO A 118 -5.86 19.42 -0.27
C PRO A 118 -5.12 20.12 0.88
N TYR A 119 -4.80 21.42 0.69
CA TYR A 119 -4.04 22.18 1.68
C TYR A 119 -4.73 22.27 3.07
N PRO A 120 -6.08 22.29 3.22
CA PRO A 120 -6.67 22.27 4.56
C PRO A 120 -6.42 20.96 5.31
N ARG A 121 -6.44 19.82 4.60
CA ARG A 121 -6.10 18.53 5.20
C ARG A 121 -4.62 18.48 5.59
N ALA A 122 -3.74 19.02 4.74
CA ALA A 122 -2.32 19.13 5.05
C ALA A 122 -2.06 20.06 6.25
N ALA A 123 -2.80 21.18 6.37
CA ALA A 123 -2.74 22.08 7.52
C ALA A 123 -3.14 21.38 8.82
N ARG A 124 -4.21 20.59 8.82
CA ARG A 124 -4.66 19.83 10.00
C ARG A 124 -3.61 18.83 10.45
N ILE A 125 -3.11 17.99 9.54
CA ILE A 125 -2.03 17.03 9.85
C ILE A 125 -0.78 17.77 10.33
N GLY A 126 -0.42 18.90 9.68
CA GLY A 126 0.71 19.72 10.09
C GLY A 126 0.58 20.30 11.50
N LEU A 127 -0.60 20.77 11.87
CA LEU A 127 -0.88 21.28 13.22
C LEU A 127 -0.76 20.18 14.26
N GLU A 128 -1.28 19.00 13.97
CA GLU A 128 -1.17 17.85 14.86
C GLU A 128 0.28 17.37 15.02
N LEU A 129 1.07 17.40 13.95
CA LEU A 129 2.52 17.12 14.04
C LEU A 129 3.25 18.17 14.87
N LEU A 130 2.92 19.45 14.67
CA LEU A 130 3.51 20.54 15.45
C LEU A 130 3.24 20.39 16.94
N ASP A 131 2.03 19.96 17.33
CA ASP A 131 1.69 19.69 18.75
C ASP A 131 2.58 18.61 19.38
N VAL A 132 2.89 17.55 18.62
CA VAL A 132 3.78 16.48 19.09
C VAL A 132 5.22 16.98 19.20
N LEU A 133 5.69 17.73 18.19
CA LEU A 133 7.04 18.29 18.18
C LEU A 133 7.26 19.31 19.29
N GLU A 134 6.28 20.19 19.56
CA GLU A 134 6.37 21.16 20.65
C GLU A 134 6.51 20.48 22.02
N ALA A 135 5.74 19.41 22.24
CA ALA A 135 5.86 18.63 23.46
C ALA A 135 7.25 17.98 23.60
N ALA A 136 7.77 17.41 22.50
CA ALA A 136 9.11 16.81 22.48
C ALA A 136 10.20 17.86 22.77
N HIS A 137 10.13 19.01 22.11
CA HIS A 137 11.09 20.08 22.26
C HIS A 137 11.06 20.70 23.66
N GLY A 138 9.87 20.74 24.32
CA GLY A 138 9.74 21.15 25.72
C GLY A 138 10.53 20.26 26.68
N GLU A 139 10.67 18.98 26.38
CA GLU A 139 11.46 17.99 27.13
C GLU A 139 12.91 17.86 26.63
N GLY A 140 13.35 18.76 25.74
CA GLY A 140 14.68 18.68 25.15
C GLY A 140 14.88 17.50 24.18
N VAL A 141 13.79 16.88 23.72
CA VAL A 141 13.82 15.76 22.77
C VAL A 141 13.65 16.29 21.36
N THR A 142 14.59 15.97 20.47
CA THR A 142 14.50 16.18 19.03
C THR A 142 14.16 14.86 18.36
N HIS A 143 13.22 14.87 17.42
CA HIS A 143 12.91 13.67 16.62
C HIS A 143 14.07 13.31 15.69
N GLY A 144 14.54 14.27 14.91
CA GLY A 144 15.75 14.23 14.08
C GLY A 144 15.69 13.39 12.80
N GLU A 145 14.70 12.51 12.66
CA GLU A 145 14.51 11.61 11.51
C GLU A 145 13.05 11.62 10.99
N LEU A 146 12.30 12.70 11.27
CA LEU A 146 10.89 12.78 10.89
C LEU A 146 10.70 12.75 9.37
N SER A 147 9.83 11.86 8.91
CA SER A 147 9.47 11.69 7.50
C SER A 147 8.04 11.14 7.37
N PRO A 148 7.40 11.18 6.21
CA PRO A 148 6.04 10.68 6.04
C PRO A 148 5.83 9.24 6.48
N GLY A 149 6.82 8.37 6.35
CA GLY A 149 6.73 6.97 6.79
C GLY A 149 6.67 6.77 8.31
N GLN A 150 6.90 7.83 9.08
CA GLN A 150 6.82 7.80 10.55
C GLN A 150 5.59 8.50 11.10
N VAL A 151 4.72 8.98 10.21
CA VAL A 151 3.46 9.64 10.54
C VAL A 151 2.33 8.74 10.13
N PHE A 152 1.57 8.22 11.08
CA PHE A 152 0.40 7.39 10.81
C PHE A 152 -0.85 8.24 10.88
N VAL A 153 -1.57 8.31 9.77
CA VAL A 153 -2.85 9.02 9.66
C VAL A 153 -3.96 8.03 9.93
N ARG A 154 -4.79 8.33 10.93
CA ARG A 154 -5.98 7.56 11.29
C ARG A 154 -7.19 8.05 10.51
N ASP A 155 -8.16 7.18 10.29
CA ASP A 155 -9.45 7.60 9.72
C ASP A 155 -10.23 8.44 10.74
N GLU A 156 -10.14 8.06 12.01
CA GLU A 156 -10.70 8.80 13.16
C GLU A 156 -9.61 9.05 14.21
N GLY A 157 -9.57 10.28 14.72
CA GLY A 157 -8.60 10.68 15.71
C GLY A 157 -7.33 11.32 15.13
N PRO A 158 -6.42 11.72 16.01
CA PRO A 158 -5.21 12.43 15.62
C PRO A 158 -4.15 11.50 15.00
N VAL A 159 -3.18 12.11 14.31
CA VAL A 159 -2.00 11.38 13.80
C VAL A 159 -1.18 10.78 14.94
N VAL A 160 -0.52 9.66 14.63
CA VAL A 160 0.43 9.01 15.54
C VAL A 160 1.82 9.08 14.94
N VAL A 161 2.79 9.54 15.72
CA VAL A 161 4.19 9.67 15.32
C VAL A 161 5.00 8.52 15.90
N THR A 162 5.85 7.92 15.08
CA THR A 162 6.81 6.88 15.47
C THR A 162 8.24 7.40 15.33
N GLY A 163 9.23 6.67 15.81
CA GLY A 163 10.63 6.94 15.49
C GLY A 163 11.32 7.93 16.40
N PHE A 164 10.78 8.26 17.56
CA PHE A 164 11.51 9.01 18.57
C PHE A 164 12.70 8.21 19.14
N GLY A 165 13.75 8.92 19.56
CA GLY A 165 14.93 8.34 20.20
C GLY A 165 16.06 7.94 19.26
N TRP A 166 15.86 8.02 17.95
CA TRP A 166 16.91 7.74 16.96
C TRP A 166 17.88 8.91 16.75
N ALA A 167 17.48 10.14 17.06
CA ALA A 167 18.36 11.30 16.94
C ALA A 167 19.67 11.10 17.73
N GLY A 168 20.80 11.33 17.05
CA GLY A 168 22.14 11.15 17.63
C GLY A 168 22.57 9.70 17.85
N THR A 169 21.88 8.71 17.24
CA THR A 169 22.40 7.35 17.09
C THR A 169 23.19 7.25 15.78
N THR A 170 24.20 6.37 15.76
CA THR A 170 24.92 6.08 14.53
C THR A 170 24.09 5.10 13.71
N LEU A 171 23.66 5.52 12.51
CA LEU A 171 22.90 4.71 11.56
C LEU A 171 23.67 4.53 10.25
N VAL A 172 23.36 3.46 9.50
CA VAL A 172 23.90 3.23 8.16
C VAL A 172 22.75 2.99 7.18
N PRO A 173 22.47 3.90 6.24
CA PRO A 173 23.09 5.23 6.12
C PRO A 173 22.78 6.16 7.30
N ARG A 174 23.61 7.15 7.52
CA ARG A 174 23.48 8.12 8.60
C ARG A 174 22.10 8.82 8.64
N VAL A 175 21.50 9.04 7.50
CA VAL A 175 20.15 9.59 7.33
C VAL A 175 19.30 8.62 6.55
N THR A 176 18.18 8.21 7.12
CA THR A 176 17.29 7.19 6.52
C THR A 176 16.30 7.76 5.51
N ALA A 177 15.98 9.06 5.59
CA ALA A 177 15.06 9.75 4.70
C ALA A 177 15.67 11.07 4.17
N PRO A 178 16.68 11.02 3.28
CA PRO A 178 17.51 12.18 2.91
C PRO A 178 16.71 13.32 2.25
N SER A 179 15.58 13.04 1.60
CA SER A 179 14.71 14.07 1.01
C SER A 179 14.01 14.96 2.05
N TYR A 180 13.98 14.54 3.32
CA TYR A 180 13.37 15.25 4.46
C TYR A 180 14.41 15.76 5.46
N ALA A 181 15.67 15.37 5.29
CA ALA A 181 16.76 15.83 6.12
C ALA A 181 16.98 17.33 5.98
N SER A 182 17.39 17.96 7.07
CA SER A 182 17.73 19.38 7.09
C SER A 182 19.12 19.67 6.52
N PRO A 183 19.41 20.91 6.07
CA PRO A 183 20.75 21.29 5.63
C PRO A 183 21.84 21.06 6.67
N GLU A 184 21.56 21.28 7.95
CA GLU A 184 22.50 20.99 9.04
C GLU A 184 22.78 19.49 9.17
N GLN A 185 21.81 18.61 8.89
CA GLN A 185 22.06 17.17 8.79
C GLN A 185 22.89 16.83 7.55
N ALA A 186 22.63 17.49 6.42
CA ALA A 186 23.43 17.30 5.21
C ALA A 186 24.89 17.72 5.39
N ARG A 187 25.14 18.75 6.20
CA ARG A 187 26.47 19.28 6.55
C ARG A 187 27.13 18.55 7.73
N ASP A 188 26.51 17.50 8.27
CA ASP A 188 26.97 16.76 9.45
C ASP A 188 27.14 17.64 10.70
N GLN A 189 26.29 18.64 10.84
CA GLN A 189 26.27 19.56 11.98
C GLN A 189 25.37 19.02 13.10
N ARG A 190 25.50 19.64 14.29
CA ARG A 190 24.61 19.30 15.42
C ARG A 190 23.17 19.66 15.07
N ILE A 191 22.28 18.69 15.26
CA ILE A 191 20.83 18.84 15.03
C ILE A 191 20.11 19.23 16.33
N GLY A 192 18.99 19.93 16.17
CA GLY A 192 18.11 20.33 17.27
C GLY A 192 16.69 20.55 16.78
N PRO A 193 15.83 21.19 17.56
CA PRO A 193 14.42 21.44 17.22
C PRO A 193 14.18 22.05 15.83
N ALA A 194 15.11 22.87 15.33
CA ALA A 194 15.01 23.46 14.00
C ALA A 194 15.04 22.42 12.86
N ALA A 195 15.73 21.27 13.05
CA ALA A 195 15.74 20.19 12.07
C ALA A 195 14.35 19.54 11.94
N ASP A 196 13.62 19.41 13.04
CA ASP A 196 12.24 18.88 13.01
C ASP A 196 11.27 19.86 12.34
N LEU A 197 11.46 21.16 12.51
CA LEU A 197 10.68 22.19 11.80
C LEU A 197 10.94 22.16 10.29
N TRP A 198 12.18 21.94 9.86
CA TRP A 198 12.48 21.68 8.46
C TRP A 198 11.74 20.43 7.94
N ALA A 199 11.80 19.33 8.68
CA ALA A 199 11.12 18.09 8.31
C ALA A 199 9.60 18.28 8.22
N LEU A 200 8.99 19.04 9.14
CA LEU A 200 7.58 19.44 9.07
C LEU A 200 7.29 20.23 7.78
N GLY A 201 8.14 21.19 7.42
CA GLY A 201 8.03 21.95 6.17
C GLY A 201 8.12 21.05 4.94
N ALA A 202 9.04 20.09 4.94
CA ALA A 202 9.20 19.12 3.85
C ALA A 202 8.00 18.17 3.74
N ILE A 203 7.39 17.77 4.86
CA ILE A 203 6.17 16.97 4.90
C ILE A 203 4.98 17.77 4.37
N LEU A 204 4.78 19.02 4.79
CA LEU A 204 3.74 19.92 4.28
C LEU A 204 3.86 20.12 2.77
N TYR A 205 5.08 20.36 2.29
CA TYR A 205 5.39 20.45 0.85
C TYR A 205 4.99 19.15 0.14
N THR A 206 5.38 18.00 0.69
CA THR A 206 5.09 16.69 0.09
C THR A 206 3.60 16.40 0.06
N MET A 207 2.88 16.72 1.12
CA MET A 207 1.43 16.55 1.16
C MET A 207 0.71 17.35 0.08
N THR A 208 1.13 18.60 -0.15
CA THR A 208 0.47 19.49 -1.13
C THR A 208 0.94 19.28 -2.56
N GLU A 209 2.21 18.96 -2.78
CA GLU A 209 2.79 18.80 -4.12
C GLU A 209 2.81 17.33 -4.62
N GLY A 210 2.56 16.34 -3.74
CA GLY A 210 2.64 14.91 -4.05
C GLY A 210 4.07 14.37 -4.21
N ARG A 211 5.07 15.15 -3.87
CA ARG A 211 6.51 14.82 -4.01
C ARG A 211 7.34 15.64 -3.03
N PRO A 212 8.50 15.13 -2.56
CA PRO A 212 9.36 15.89 -1.65
C PRO A 212 9.97 17.13 -2.32
N PRO A 213 10.33 18.16 -1.52
CA PRO A 213 10.95 19.39 -2.03
C PRO A 213 12.29 19.13 -2.73
N PHE A 214 13.04 18.16 -2.23
CA PHE A 214 14.31 17.70 -2.81
C PHE A 214 14.16 16.22 -3.15
N ARG A 215 14.18 15.90 -4.45
CA ARG A 215 13.99 14.53 -4.95
C ARG A 215 15.21 13.66 -4.66
N ASP A 216 14.99 12.37 -4.55
CA ASP A 216 16.07 11.39 -4.59
C ASP A 216 16.90 11.56 -5.89
N ARG A 217 18.21 11.55 -5.74
CA ARG A 217 19.19 11.78 -6.79
C ARG A 217 20.08 10.57 -7.04
N GLY A 218 19.57 9.36 -6.75
CA GLY A 218 20.29 8.11 -6.96
C GLY A 218 21.17 7.69 -5.78
N GLY A 219 20.94 8.28 -4.61
CA GLY A 219 21.58 7.87 -3.37
C GLY A 219 21.52 8.93 -2.27
N PRO A 220 21.72 8.52 -1.01
CA PRO A 220 21.60 9.39 0.15
C PRO A 220 22.48 10.64 0.07
N GLU A 221 23.76 10.48 -0.24
CA GLU A 221 24.74 11.57 -0.30
C GLU A 221 24.43 12.58 -1.39
N ALA A 222 24.04 12.12 -2.59
CA ALA A 222 23.66 13.00 -3.68
C ALA A 222 22.38 13.77 -3.37
N THR A 223 21.44 13.15 -2.66
CA THR A 223 20.20 13.78 -2.22
C THR A 223 20.47 14.82 -1.13
N LEU A 224 21.30 14.52 -0.13
CA LEU A 224 21.75 15.45 0.90
C LEU A 224 22.48 16.66 0.29
N GLY A 225 23.37 16.43 -0.68
CA GLY A 225 24.00 17.51 -1.44
C GLY A 225 22.99 18.38 -2.18
N GLY A 226 21.89 17.81 -2.65
CA GLY A 226 20.76 18.55 -3.22
C GLY A 226 20.00 19.37 -2.17
N VAL A 227 19.74 18.81 -1.01
CA VAL A 227 19.13 19.50 0.14
C VAL A 227 19.96 20.71 0.55
N ASP A 228 21.26 20.56 0.63
CA ASP A 228 22.16 21.64 1.04
C ASP A 228 22.24 22.78 0.01
N ARG A 229 22.44 22.46 -1.28
CA ARG A 229 22.86 23.42 -2.29
C ARG A 229 21.75 23.94 -3.20
N LEU A 230 20.73 23.12 -3.47
CA LEU A 230 19.70 23.51 -4.45
C LEU A 230 18.67 24.44 -3.83
N PRO A 231 18.18 25.44 -4.61
CA PRO A 231 17.08 26.28 -4.17
C PRO A 231 15.79 25.47 -4.03
N LEU A 232 14.93 25.89 -3.09
CA LEU A 232 13.59 25.36 -2.96
C LEU A 232 12.76 25.74 -4.19
N ARG A 233 12.11 24.76 -4.79
CA ARG A 233 11.08 25.04 -5.80
C ARG A 233 9.83 25.56 -5.11
N THR A 234 9.29 26.67 -5.59
CA THR A 234 8.05 27.24 -5.06
C THR A 234 6.92 26.20 -5.14
N PRO A 235 6.22 25.92 -4.04
CA PRO A 235 5.07 25.04 -4.07
C PRO A 235 3.93 25.71 -4.84
N LEU A 236 3.29 24.97 -5.74
CA LEU A 236 2.24 25.49 -6.63
C LEU A 236 0.83 25.18 -6.11
N ARG A 237 0.71 24.13 -5.28
CA ARG A 237 -0.57 23.59 -4.80
C ARG A 237 -0.77 23.82 -3.30
N ALA A 238 0.19 24.43 -2.63
CA ALA A 238 0.12 24.69 -1.19
C ALA A 238 -0.88 25.80 -0.82
N GLY A 239 -1.33 26.62 -1.79
CA GLY A 239 -2.27 27.68 -1.53
C GLY A 239 -1.81 28.62 -0.40
N PRO A 240 -2.67 28.90 0.61
CA PRO A 240 -2.31 29.74 1.76
C PRO A 240 -1.15 29.20 2.61
N LEU A 241 -0.81 27.90 2.52
CA LEU A 241 0.33 27.31 3.22
C LEU A 241 1.69 27.67 2.60
N THR A 242 1.72 28.30 1.41
CA THR A 242 2.96 28.58 0.67
C THR A 242 3.98 29.32 1.51
N SER A 243 3.57 30.38 2.21
CA SER A 243 4.47 31.19 3.07
C SER A 243 5.02 30.38 4.25
N ALA A 244 4.19 29.57 4.90
CA ALA A 244 4.62 28.74 6.02
C ALA A 244 5.63 27.66 5.54
N VAL A 245 5.35 26.99 4.42
CA VAL A 245 6.25 25.98 3.84
C VAL A 245 7.60 26.62 3.46
N GLN A 246 7.59 27.78 2.79
CA GLN A 246 8.82 28.48 2.43
C GLN A 246 9.60 28.96 3.66
N GLY A 247 8.91 29.44 4.69
CA GLY A 247 9.53 29.88 5.94
C GLY A 247 10.17 28.72 6.72
N LEU A 248 9.53 27.56 6.75
CA LEU A 248 10.07 26.34 7.38
C LEU A 248 11.28 25.77 6.60
N LEU A 249 11.30 25.91 5.27
CA LEU A 249 12.34 25.39 4.39
C LEU A 249 13.46 26.40 4.09
N ARG A 250 13.70 27.35 5.01
CA ARG A 250 14.90 28.21 5.00
C ARG A 250 16.15 27.38 5.30
N LYS A 251 17.22 27.57 4.51
CA LYS A 251 18.45 26.75 4.66
C LYS A 251 19.11 26.97 6.01
N GLU A 252 19.20 28.20 6.43
CA GLU A 252 19.77 28.54 7.72
C GLU A 252 18.75 28.36 8.83
N SER A 253 19.11 27.59 9.86
CA SER A 253 18.20 27.17 10.93
C SER A 253 17.59 28.33 11.71
N TRP A 254 18.32 29.44 11.87
CA TRP A 254 17.86 30.65 12.58
C TRP A 254 16.93 31.54 11.76
N GLU A 255 16.86 31.34 10.42
CA GLU A 255 15.93 32.04 9.55
C GLU A 255 14.57 31.32 9.43
N ARG A 256 14.46 30.11 9.95
CA ARG A 256 13.23 29.32 9.88
C ARG A 256 12.12 29.93 10.70
N LEU A 257 10.94 29.83 10.16
CA LEU A 257 9.73 30.30 10.82
C LEU A 257 9.59 29.66 12.22
N PRO A 258 9.43 30.46 13.28
CA PRO A 258 9.28 29.95 14.64
C PRO A 258 7.95 29.21 14.81
N ARG A 259 7.89 28.28 15.75
CA ARG A 259 6.73 27.39 16.01
C ARG A 259 5.42 28.16 16.17
N THR A 260 5.43 29.30 16.86
CA THR A 260 4.24 30.15 17.07
C THR A 260 3.67 30.65 15.76
N GLU A 261 4.50 31.17 14.87
CA GLU A 261 4.08 31.66 13.55
C GLU A 261 3.60 30.52 12.63
N VAL A 262 4.24 29.35 12.72
CA VAL A 262 3.77 28.14 12.01
C VAL A 262 2.37 27.76 12.47
N ARG A 263 2.14 27.71 13.79
CA ARG A 263 0.83 27.42 14.37
C ARG A 263 -0.23 28.41 13.91
N GLU A 264 0.04 29.69 13.95
CA GLU A 264 -0.86 30.74 13.49
C GLU A 264 -1.21 30.57 12.01
N ALA A 265 -0.20 30.31 11.15
CA ALA A 265 -0.42 30.10 9.72
C ALA A 265 -1.30 28.88 9.45
N LEU A 266 -1.04 27.74 10.10
CA LEU A 266 -1.83 26.53 9.94
C LEU A 266 -3.27 26.71 10.46
N THR A 267 -3.44 27.37 11.62
CA THR A 267 -4.76 27.64 12.21
C THR A 267 -5.58 28.59 11.33
N ARG A 268 -4.97 29.62 10.75
CA ARG A 268 -5.63 30.54 9.83
C ARG A 268 -6.19 29.81 8.60
N VAL A 269 -5.41 28.91 8.01
CA VAL A 269 -5.87 28.09 6.88
C VAL A 269 -7.10 27.26 7.23
N LEU A 270 -7.15 26.70 8.44
CA LEU A 270 -8.31 25.93 8.91
C LEU A 270 -9.54 26.79 9.19
N ALA A 271 -9.36 28.02 9.69
CA ALA A 271 -10.45 28.97 9.92
C ALA A 271 -11.06 29.45 8.60
N GLU A 272 -10.25 29.69 7.58
CA GLU A 272 -10.71 30.07 6.24
C GLU A 272 -11.50 28.94 5.56
N ASP A 273 -11.13 27.68 5.78
CA ASP A 273 -11.82 26.50 5.24
C ASP A 273 -13.18 26.25 5.90
N THR A 274 -13.34 26.62 7.17
CA THR A 274 -14.63 26.47 7.91
C THR A 274 -15.68 27.54 7.61
N GLY A 275 -15.37 28.53 6.78
CA GLY A 275 -16.34 29.51 6.28
C GLY A 275 -16.66 30.64 7.27
N ASP A 276 -15.90 30.85 8.33
CA ASP A 276 -16.06 31.96 9.30
C ASP A 276 -15.44 33.30 8.80
N GLY A 277 -14.94 33.31 7.57
CA GLY A 277 -14.49 34.50 6.86
C GLY A 277 -15.63 35.16 6.09
N ALA A 278 -16.53 35.85 6.75
CA ALA A 278 -17.45 36.74 6.06
C ALA A 278 -16.69 37.86 5.34
N PRO A 279 -16.82 38.02 4.01
CA PRO A 279 -16.21 39.16 3.33
C PRO A 279 -16.95 40.44 3.74
N THR A 280 -16.31 41.27 4.53
CA THR A 280 -16.76 42.66 4.74
C THR A 280 -16.47 43.45 3.45
N GLY A 281 -17.41 43.41 2.52
CA GLY A 281 -17.50 44.32 1.37
C GLY A 281 -18.81 45.10 1.42
N PRO A 282 -18.81 46.42 1.17
CA PRO A 282 -20.00 47.22 1.31
C PRO A 282 -20.92 47.08 0.10
N GLY A 283 -22.15 46.66 0.36
CA GLY A 283 -23.31 46.96 -0.47
C GLY A 283 -23.77 45.90 -1.48
N SER A 284 -24.72 45.07 -1.10
CA SER A 284 -25.74 44.58 -2.04
C SER A 284 -27.01 44.14 -1.26
N ARG A 285 -28.16 44.67 -1.69
CA ARG A 285 -29.49 44.56 -1.13
C ARG A 285 -30.01 43.11 -1.05
N PRO A 286 -30.89 42.80 -0.07
CA PRO A 286 -31.39 41.44 0.13
C PRO A 286 -32.43 41.06 -0.94
N ARG A 287 -32.17 39.96 -1.65
CA ARG A 287 -33.18 39.30 -2.50
C ARG A 287 -33.81 38.17 -1.72
N VAL A 288 -35.05 38.40 -1.32
CA VAL A 288 -35.95 37.41 -0.74
C VAL A 288 -36.15 36.27 -1.73
N ARG A 289 -35.80 35.07 -1.34
CA ARG A 289 -36.15 33.84 -2.08
C ARG A 289 -36.82 32.86 -1.13
N ARG A 290 -38.10 32.63 -1.42
CA ARG A 290 -39.01 31.71 -0.77
C ARG A 290 -38.43 30.29 -0.68
N GLY A 291 -38.71 29.68 0.45
CA GLY A 291 -38.27 28.33 0.81
C GLY A 291 -38.84 27.21 -0.07
N ARG A 292 -38.03 26.18 -0.15
CA ARG A 292 -38.50 24.81 -0.39
C ARG A 292 -37.65 23.90 0.48
N SER A 293 -38.29 23.29 1.45
CA SER A 293 -37.77 22.20 2.29
C SER A 293 -37.34 21.02 1.43
N GLY A 294 -36.06 20.70 1.50
CA GLY A 294 -35.47 19.49 0.92
C GLY A 294 -34.60 18.81 1.97
N ARG A 295 -34.96 17.59 2.30
CA ARG A 295 -34.32 16.71 3.25
C ARG A 295 -32.81 16.57 2.93
N ALA A 296 -31.97 16.94 3.88
CA ALA A 296 -30.56 16.63 3.85
C ALA A 296 -30.39 15.12 4.13
N LEU A 297 -30.05 14.35 3.09
CA LEU A 297 -29.49 13.01 3.23
C LEU A 297 -27.98 13.19 3.51
N ALA A 298 -27.56 12.77 4.68
CA ALA A 298 -26.15 12.65 5.01
C ALA A 298 -25.54 11.55 4.10
N ALA A 299 -24.78 11.98 3.10
CA ALA A 299 -23.97 11.07 2.29
C ALA A 299 -22.73 10.69 3.11
N GLY A 300 -22.79 9.52 3.77
CA GLY A 300 -21.62 8.87 4.31
C GLY A 300 -20.71 8.44 3.16
N THR A 301 -19.55 9.08 3.04
CA THR A 301 -18.51 8.67 2.10
C THR A 301 -17.89 7.35 2.57
N ALA A 302 -18.42 6.24 2.07
CA ALA A 302 -17.78 4.94 2.18
C ALA A 302 -16.52 4.97 1.30
N LEU A 303 -15.34 4.97 1.94
CA LEU A 303 -14.06 4.84 1.26
C LEU A 303 -13.93 3.40 0.74
N ALA A 304 -14.41 3.16 -0.48
CA ALA A 304 -14.19 1.88 -1.14
C ALA A 304 -12.69 1.73 -1.39
N VAL A 305 -12.07 0.75 -0.74
CA VAL A 305 -10.68 0.38 -0.96
C VAL A 305 -10.53 -0.16 -2.39
N VAL A 306 -10.31 0.74 -3.33
CA VAL A 306 -10.01 0.43 -4.72
C VAL A 306 -8.50 0.49 -4.92
N THR A 307 -7.86 -0.58 -4.54
CA THR A 307 -6.50 -0.82 -4.99
C THR A 307 -6.46 -2.21 -5.58
N VAL A 308 -6.38 -2.31 -6.87
CA VAL A 308 -5.68 -3.38 -7.59
C VAL A 308 -6.07 -3.37 -9.05
N SER A 309 -5.22 -2.95 -9.85
CA SER A 309 -4.81 -3.48 -11.16
C SER A 309 -3.64 -2.65 -11.72
N GLY A 310 -3.26 -1.54 -11.08
CA GLY A 310 -2.12 -0.73 -11.53
C GLY A 310 -0.74 -1.31 -11.16
N ALA A 311 -0.66 -2.26 -10.25
CA ALA A 311 0.64 -2.77 -9.78
C ALA A 311 1.29 -3.78 -10.73
N VAL A 312 0.56 -4.39 -11.64
CA VAL A 312 1.13 -5.27 -12.67
C VAL A 312 1.79 -4.46 -13.80
N LEU A 313 1.29 -3.27 -14.09
CA LEU A 313 1.83 -2.39 -15.15
C LEU A 313 3.09 -1.61 -14.71
N TYR A 314 3.35 -1.47 -13.41
CA TYR A 314 4.51 -0.71 -12.94
C TYR A 314 5.79 -1.56 -12.79
N ALA A 315 5.66 -2.87 -12.71
CA ALA A 315 6.81 -3.79 -12.58
C ALA A 315 7.54 -4.08 -13.91
N THR A 316 6.95 -3.72 -15.05
CA THR A 316 7.53 -4.02 -16.38
C THR A 316 8.18 -2.82 -17.08
N ARG A 317 8.16 -1.62 -16.48
CA ARG A 317 8.74 -0.40 -17.08
C ARG A 317 10.10 0.04 -16.51
N GLY A 318 10.89 -0.85 -15.99
CA GLY A 318 12.18 -0.51 -15.37
C GLY A 318 13.36 -1.36 -15.81
N LEU A 319 13.58 -1.57 -17.10
CA LEU A 319 14.88 -2.04 -17.61
C LEU A 319 15.30 -1.13 -18.77
N PRO A 320 16.50 -0.52 -18.71
CA PRO A 320 17.05 0.24 -19.83
C PRO A 320 17.46 -0.73 -20.93
N ALA A 321 17.02 -0.47 -22.15
CA ALA A 321 17.51 -1.12 -23.35
C ALA A 321 18.99 -0.76 -23.54
N THR A 322 19.84 -1.74 -23.54
CA THR A 322 21.23 -1.64 -24.00
C THR A 322 21.20 -1.74 -25.52
N GLU A 323 21.57 -0.67 -26.19
CA GLU A 323 21.81 -0.70 -27.63
C GLU A 323 23.01 -1.60 -27.96
N PRO A 324 22.94 -2.43 -29.01
CA PRO A 324 24.12 -3.12 -29.51
C PRO A 324 24.89 -2.23 -30.48
N SER A 325 26.15 -1.97 -30.14
CA SER A 325 27.14 -1.34 -31.01
C SER A 325 27.46 -2.24 -32.21
N ALA A 326 27.46 -1.62 -33.38
CA ALA A 326 27.79 -2.21 -34.66
C ALA A 326 29.27 -2.57 -34.78
N ALA A 327 29.60 -3.75 -35.30
CA ALA A 327 30.86 -4.02 -36.00
C ALA A 327 30.67 -5.09 -37.07
N ALA A 328 31.27 -4.83 -38.19
CA ALA A 328 31.08 -5.26 -39.55
C ALA A 328 31.49 -6.74 -39.91
N PRO A 329 31.27 -7.16 -41.16
CA PRO A 329 31.12 -8.57 -41.58
C PRO A 329 32.38 -9.13 -42.32
N PRO A 330 32.32 -10.17 -43.19
CA PRO A 330 32.50 -11.60 -42.99
C PRO A 330 33.80 -12.17 -43.63
N PRO A 331 33.95 -13.48 -43.93
CA PRO A 331 33.72 -13.95 -45.31
C PRO A 331 33.07 -15.34 -45.50
N GLU A 332 32.59 -15.50 -46.73
CA GLU A 332 32.00 -16.67 -47.37
C GLU A 332 32.91 -17.87 -47.50
N THR A 333 32.33 -19.08 -47.58
CA THR A 333 32.62 -20.15 -48.57
C THR A 333 31.59 -21.26 -48.38
N SER A 334 30.70 -21.47 -49.30
CA SER A 334 30.60 -22.30 -50.50
C SER A 334 30.47 -23.82 -50.31
N ALA A 335 29.47 -24.32 -51.07
CA ALA A 335 29.25 -25.65 -51.68
C ALA A 335 28.36 -26.63 -50.89
N ALA A 336 27.16 -26.85 -51.34
CA ALA A 336 26.65 -27.74 -52.41
C ALA A 336 26.43 -29.18 -51.96
N ALA A 337 25.18 -29.66 -51.99
CA ALA A 337 24.69 -30.72 -52.87
C ALA A 337 23.35 -31.31 -52.37
N THR A 338 22.35 -31.19 -53.18
CA THR A 338 21.19 -32.09 -53.32
C THR A 338 21.65 -33.35 -54.10
N PRO A 339 20.92 -34.51 -54.21
CA PRO A 339 19.52 -34.59 -54.59
C PRO A 339 18.72 -35.86 -54.13
N THR A 340 17.41 -35.76 -54.40
CA THR A 340 16.49 -36.77 -55.00
C THR A 340 16.07 -38.02 -54.25
N GLY A 341 14.71 -38.21 -54.21
CA GLY A 341 14.11 -39.47 -54.57
C GLY A 341 12.73 -39.76 -53.93
N SER A 342 11.68 -39.40 -54.64
CA SER A 342 10.58 -40.23 -55.17
C SER A 342 9.51 -40.79 -54.20
N SER A 343 8.31 -40.30 -54.39
CA SER A 343 6.98 -40.94 -54.21
C SER A 343 6.83 -42.15 -55.15
N PRO A 344 5.89 -43.12 -54.94
CA PRO A 344 4.47 -42.89 -55.30
C PRO A 344 3.39 -43.65 -54.48
N ALA A 345 2.22 -43.07 -54.53
CA ALA A 345 0.83 -43.53 -54.64
C ALA A 345 0.45 -45.01 -54.58
N ALA A 346 -0.69 -45.26 -53.88
CA ALA A 346 -1.87 -45.96 -54.49
C ALA A 346 -3.06 -45.97 -53.51
N ARG A 347 -4.18 -45.47 -54.01
CA ARG A 347 -5.55 -45.90 -53.66
C ARG A 347 -5.89 -47.10 -54.49
N PRO A 348 -6.93 -47.96 -54.19
CA PRO A 348 -8.33 -47.56 -54.28
C PRO A 348 -9.35 -48.33 -53.37
N THR A 349 -10.56 -47.73 -53.34
CA THR A 349 -11.93 -48.22 -53.45
C THR A 349 -12.52 -49.34 -52.60
N GLY A 350 -13.68 -49.04 -51.97
CA GLY A 350 -14.82 -49.88 -52.16
C GLY A 350 -15.78 -50.05 -50.98
N SER A 351 -17.02 -49.46 -51.15
CA SER A 351 -18.31 -49.99 -50.76
C SER A 351 -18.83 -49.90 -49.30
N SER A 352 -19.84 -49.05 -49.16
CA SER A 352 -20.99 -49.19 -48.24
C SER A 352 -21.97 -50.23 -48.84
N PRO A 353 -22.90 -50.85 -48.11
CA PRO A 353 -23.86 -50.27 -47.16
C PRO A 353 -24.31 -51.23 -46.00
N ALA A 354 -24.99 -50.72 -45.04
CA ALA A 354 -26.32 -51.09 -44.54
C ALA A 354 -26.49 -50.84 -43.03
N ALA A 355 -27.65 -50.27 -42.79
CA ALA A 355 -28.22 -49.94 -41.49
C ALA A 355 -28.31 -51.09 -40.50
N THR A 356 -28.27 -50.83 -39.21
CA THR A 356 -29.24 -51.25 -38.21
C THR A 356 -28.90 -50.79 -36.81
N THR A 357 -29.90 -50.14 -36.19
CA THR A 357 -30.21 -50.06 -34.73
C THR A 357 -29.22 -49.45 -33.75
N ALA A 358 -29.66 -48.36 -33.16
CA ALA A 358 -29.18 -47.77 -31.92
C ALA A 358 -29.28 -48.74 -30.73
N PRO A 359 -28.41 -48.57 -29.75
CA PRO A 359 -28.92 -48.37 -28.40
C PRO A 359 -28.42 -47.07 -27.80
N THR A 360 -29.34 -46.40 -27.15
CA THR A 360 -29.22 -45.29 -26.25
C THR A 360 -28.09 -45.52 -25.25
N ALA A 361 -26.99 -44.80 -25.42
CA ALA A 361 -25.98 -44.69 -24.36
C ALA A 361 -26.21 -43.34 -23.70
N SER A 362 -26.80 -43.36 -22.50
CA SER A 362 -26.80 -42.28 -21.54
C SER A 362 -25.38 -41.79 -21.34
N ALA A 363 -25.11 -40.57 -21.81
CA ALA A 363 -23.91 -39.83 -21.47
C ALA A 363 -23.99 -39.54 -19.95
N THR A 364 -23.31 -40.33 -19.18
CA THR A 364 -23.06 -40.07 -17.76
C THR A 364 -22.30 -38.76 -17.65
N ALA A 365 -22.99 -37.71 -17.23
CA ALA A 365 -22.36 -36.46 -16.83
C ALA A 365 -21.31 -36.77 -15.75
N PRO A 366 -20.12 -36.16 -15.78
CA PRO A 366 -19.11 -36.39 -14.78
C PRO A 366 -19.70 -36.06 -13.40
N ALA A 367 -19.65 -37.03 -12.49
CA ALA A 367 -20.13 -36.94 -11.13
C ALA A 367 -19.53 -35.68 -10.47
N ARG A 368 -20.41 -34.80 -9.95
CA ARG A 368 -20.00 -33.70 -9.08
C ARG A 368 -19.25 -34.29 -7.90
N PRO A 369 -17.99 -33.88 -7.62
CA PRO A 369 -17.29 -34.32 -6.42
C PRO A 369 -18.13 -33.94 -5.20
N GLY A 370 -18.28 -34.84 -4.26
CA GLY A 370 -18.99 -34.60 -3.01
C GLY A 370 -18.35 -33.46 -2.18
N PRO A 371 -19.06 -32.88 -1.21
CA PRO A 371 -18.54 -31.81 -0.38
C PRO A 371 -17.34 -32.36 0.43
N GLY A 372 -16.11 -31.95 0.05
CA GLY A 372 -14.87 -32.27 0.75
C GLY A 372 -13.67 -32.64 -0.11
N VAL A 373 -13.85 -33.08 -1.35
CA VAL A 373 -12.71 -33.44 -2.22
C VAL A 373 -12.28 -32.24 -3.05
N LEU A 374 -11.00 -31.81 -2.86
CA LEU A 374 -10.39 -30.79 -3.67
C LEU A 374 -10.05 -31.35 -5.06
N PRO A 375 -10.11 -30.53 -6.13
CA PRO A 375 -9.59 -30.93 -7.43
C PRO A 375 -8.09 -31.21 -7.37
N ASN A 376 -7.59 -32.08 -8.24
CA ASN A 376 -6.15 -32.31 -8.38
C ASN A 376 -5.43 -30.99 -8.68
N GLY A 377 -4.25 -30.77 -8.06
CA GLY A 377 -3.49 -29.53 -8.20
C GLY A 377 -3.98 -28.38 -7.33
N TYR A 378 -4.84 -28.66 -6.32
CA TYR A 378 -5.29 -27.66 -5.34
C TYR A 378 -5.04 -28.12 -3.92
N ARG A 379 -4.63 -27.18 -3.06
CA ARG A 379 -4.43 -27.38 -1.63
C ARG A 379 -5.29 -26.42 -0.82
N GLY A 380 -5.82 -26.90 0.30
CA GLY A 380 -6.51 -26.05 1.27
C GLY A 380 -5.54 -25.06 1.90
N HIS A 381 -5.95 -23.81 1.98
CA HIS A 381 -5.17 -22.73 2.59
C HIS A 381 -6.03 -22.05 3.66
N THR A 382 -5.48 -21.93 4.87
CA THR A 382 -6.04 -21.12 5.95
C THR A 382 -5.22 -19.85 6.06
N ALA A 383 -5.87 -18.71 5.85
CA ALA A 383 -5.22 -17.41 5.97
C ALA A 383 -5.08 -17.00 7.44
N PRO A 384 -4.05 -16.25 7.82
CA PRO A 384 -3.93 -15.66 9.16
C PRO A 384 -5.12 -14.79 9.57
N GLU A 385 -5.87 -14.27 8.58
CA GLU A 385 -7.12 -13.54 8.76
C GLU A 385 -8.32 -14.42 9.11
N GLY A 386 -8.12 -15.74 9.26
CA GLY A 386 -9.12 -16.70 9.67
C GLY A 386 -9.97 -17.30 8.56
N PHE A 387 -10.00 -16.75 7.35
CA PHE A 387 -10.72 -17.36 6.25
C PHE A 387 -9.97 -18.56 5.64
N THR A 388 -10.70 -19.43 4.98
CA THR A 388 -10.10 -20.56 4.25
C THR A 388 -10.51 -20.53 2.78
N VAL A 389 -9.61 -21.00 1.91
CA VAL A 389 -9.86 -21.16 0.46
C VAL A 389 -8.88 -22.18 -0.11
N ALA A 390 -9.29 -22.95 -1.10
CA ALA A 390 -8.35 -23.81 -1.82
C ALA A 390 -7.61 -22.99 -2.90
N LEU A 391 -6.30 -23.10 -2.93
CA LEU A 391 -5.42 -22.43 -3.89
C LEU A 391 -4.76 -23.45 -4.81
N PRO A 392 -4.52 -23.14 -6.10
CA PRO A 392 -3.71 -23.98 -6.98
C PRO A 392 -2.31 -24.18 -6.41
N ASP A 393 -1.69 -25.31 -6.71
CA ASP A 393 -0.32 -25.59 -6.31
C ASP A 393 0.63 -24.51 -6.87
N GLY A 394 1.62 -24.12 -6.08
CA GLY A 394 2.54 -23.05 -6.41
C GLY A 394 2.01 -21.62 -6.17
N TRP A 395 0.71 -21.45 -5.91
CA TRP A 395 0.19 -20.14 -5.54
C TRP A 395 0.63 -19.76 -4.13
N LYS A 396 0.98 -18.49 -4.00
CA LYS A 396 1.45 -17.90 -2.73
C LYS A 396 0.79 -16.57 -2.49
N ARG A 397 0.86 -16.11 -1.27
CA ARG A 397 0.44 -14.77 -0.89
C ARG A 397 1.39 -13.76 -1.55
N LEU A 398 0.85 -12.88 -2.39
CA LEU A 398 1.61 -11.85 -3.11
C LEU A 398 1.61 -10.52 -2.38
N ARG A 399 0.45 -10.16 -1.82
CA ARG A 399 0.24 -8.85 -1.19
C ARG A 399 -0.88 -8.92 -0.17
N THR A 400 -0.73 -8.15 0.92
CA THR A 400 -1.81 -7.80 1.83
C THR A 400 -1.88 -6.30 1.99
N THR A 401 -3.09 -5.76 1.97
CA THR A 401 -3.39 -4.38 2.30
C THR A 401 -4.42 -4.39 3.41
N ARG A 402 -4.20 -3.61 4.47
CA ARG A 402 -5.13 -3.47 5.59
C ARG A 402 -5.64 -2.03 5.62
N GLY A 403 -6.92 -1.88 5.92
CA GLY A 403 -7.54 -0.59 6.19
C GLY A 403 -7.57 -0.32 7.69
N SER A 404 -7.80 0.95 8.04
CA SER A 404 -7.89 1.43 9.42
C SER A 404 -9.08 0.86 10.19
N ASP A 405 -10.12 0.41 9.48
CA ASP A 405 -11.37 -0.14 10.00
C ASP A 405 -11.35 -1.67 10.19
N LEU A 406 -10.17 -2.27 10.31
CA LEU A 406 -9.95 -3.72 10.30
C LEU A 406 -10.35 -4.38 8.97
N SER A 407 -10.63 -3.61 7.93
CA SER A 407 -10.77 -4.15 6.58
C SER A 407 -9.41 -4.61 6.06
N TYR A 408 -9.42 -5.61 5.20
CA TYR A 408 -8.19 -6.09 4.57
C TYR A 408 -8.44 -6.62 3.17
N ARG A 409 -7.37 -6.64 2.39
CA ARG A 409 -7.32 -7.34 1.11
C ARG A 409 -6.06 -8.18 1.05
N VAL A 410 -6.24 -9.47 0.82
CA VAL A 410 -5.16 -10.43 0.59
C VAL A 410 -5.20 -10.87 -0.87
N THR A 411 -4.08 -10.79 -1.55
CA THR A 411 -3.95 -11.22 -2.95
C THR A 411 -3.04 -12.43 -3.03
N TYR A 412 -3.51 -13.49 -3.67
CA TYR A 412 -2.78 -14.72 -3.96
C TYR A 412 -2.54 -14.85 -5.46
N GLY A 413 -1.50 -15.55 -5.83
CA GLY A 413 -1.17 -15.85 -7.22
C GLY A 413 0.16 -16.60 -7.35
N PRO A 414 0.53 -17.02 -8.56
CA PRO A 414 1.82 -17.68 -8.80
C PRO A 414 3.00 -16.71 -8.68
N GLY A 415 2.77 -15.41 -8.91
CA GLY A 415 3.81 -14.38 -8.92
C GLY A 415 4.53 -14.27 -10.27
N GLY A 416 5.59 -13.45 -10.32
CA GLY A 416 6.28 -13.14 -11.56
C GLY A 416 5.41 -12.31 -12.52
N SER A 417 5.44 -12.62 -13.80
CA SER A 417 4.65 -11.97 -14.86
C SER A 417 3.26 -12.57 -15.07
N ASP A 418 2.88 -13.60 -14.32
CA ASP A 418 1.58 -14.25 -14.45
C ASP A 418 0.46 -13.34 -13.90
N PRO A 419 -0.51 -12.92 -14.71
CA PRO A 419 -1.56 -12.00 -14.29
C PRO A 419 -2.65 -12.66 -13.42
N ARG A 420 -2.60 -13.98 -13.24
CA ARG A 420 -3.64 -14.69 -12.47
C ARG A 420 -3.53 -14.35 -10.99
N THR A 421 -4.62 -13.85 -10.43
CA THR A 421 -4.68 -13.52 -9.00
C THR A 421 -6.06 -13.80 -8.42
N LEU A 422 -6.08 -14.18 -7.15
CA LEU A 422 -7.26 -14.16 -6.30
C LEU A 422 -7.06 -13.10 -5.23
N ALA A 423 -7.91 -12.09 -5.20
CA ALA A 423 -7.95 -11.13 -4.11
C ALA A 423 -9.17 -11.39 -3.23
N VAL A 424 -8.93 -11.61 -1.96
CA VAL A 424 -9.95 -11.71 -0.89
C VAL A 424 -9.95 -10.39 -0.14
N THR A 425 -11.09 -9.70 -0.13
CA THR A 425 -11.24 -8.44 0.60
C THR A 425 -12.30 -8.60 1.67
N TYR A 426 -12.03 -8.21 2.89
CA TYR A 426 -12.98 -8.03 3.98
C TYR A 426 -13.18 -6.54 4.22
N SER A 427 -14.41 -6.11 4.45
CA SER A 427 -14.75 -4.72 4.78
C SER A 427 -15.78 -4.68 5.90
N ARG A 428 -15.71 -3.67 6.76
CA ARG A 428 -16.62 -3.43 7.89
C ARG A 428 -17.54 -2.24 7.69
N ARG A 429 -17.47 -1.56 6.55
CA ARG A 429 -18.24 -0.36 6.23
C ARG A 429 -18.96 -0.52 4.89
N LEU A 430 -19.72 -1.59 4.75
CA LEU A 430 -20.50 -1.83 3.54
C LEU A 430 -21.92 -1.31 3.71
N GLY A 431 -22.51 -0.86 2.59
CA GLY A 431 -23.93 -0.60 2.53
C GLY A 431 -24.76 -1.90 2.65
N PRO A 432 -26.07 -1.80 2.94
CA PRO A 432 -26.92 -2.98 3.16
C PRO A 432 -27.27 -3.74 1.87
N ASP A 433 -27.01 -3.17 0.69
CA ASP A 433 -27.29 -3.79 -0.62
C ASP A 433 -25.98 -4.11 -1.35
N PRO A 434 -25.65 -5.39 -1.60
CA PRO A 434 -24.43 -5.78 -2.32
C PRO A 434 -24.32 -5.22 -3.73
N VAL A 435 -25.44 -5.00 -4.43
CA VAL A 435 -25.46 -4.40 -5.77
C VAL A 435 -25.09 -2.92 -5.70
N ALA A 436 -25.65 -2.20 -4.72
CA ALA A 436 -25.30 -0.80 -4.50
C ALA A 436 -23.84 -0.64 -4.12
N VAL A 437 -23.28 -1.51 -3.26
CA VAL A 437 -21.85 -1.52 -2.91
C VAL A 437 -20.98 -1.64 -4.16
N TRP A 438 -21.29 -2.56 -5.10
CA TRP A 438 -20.53 -2.66 -6.34
C TRP A 438 -20.67 -1.43 -7.22
N ARG A 439 -21.88 -0.88 -7.34
CA ARG A 439 -22.19 0.23 -8.25
C ARG A 439 -21.64 1.57 -7.70
N ASP A 440 -21.85 1.85 -6.42
CA ASP A 440 -21.64 3.18 -5.86
C ASP A 440 -20.29 3.31 -5.14
N ASP A 441 -19.80 2.23 -4.49
CA ASP A 441 -18.55 2.26 -3.73
C ASP A 441 -17.35 1.72 -4.52
N VAL A 442 -17.55 0.69 -5.35
CA VAL A 442 -16.45 -0.03 -5.99
C VAL A 442 -16.20 0.45 -7.43
N GLN A 443 -17.25 0.52 -8.25
CA GLN A 443 -17.12 0.84 -9.68
C GLN A 443 -16.47 2.21 -9.93
N PRO A 444 -16.82 3.31 -9.22
CA PRO A 444 -16.20 4.62 -9.48
C PRO A 444 -14.68 4.63 -9.29
N GLY A 445 -14.19 3.78 -8.40
CA GLY A 445 -12.76 3.60 -8.23
C GLY A 445 -12.12 2.79 -9.36
N LEU A 446 -12.80 1.77 -9.88
CA LEU A 446 -12.33 0.98 -11.02
C LEU A 446 -12.31 1.78 -12.31
N GLU A 447 -13.24 2.72 -12.52
CA GLU A 447 -13.32 3.60 -13.69
C GLU A 447 -12.09 4.51 -13.84
N ARG A 448 -11.38 4.78 -12.74
CA ARG A 448 -10.10 5.52 -12.75
C ARG A 448 -8.93 4.69 -13.25
N ILE A 449 -9.12 3.37 -13.40
CA ILE A 449 -8.08 2.47 -13.90
C ILE A 449 -8.12 2.49 -15.44
N GLY A 450 -6.97 2.65 -16.07
CA GLY A 450 -6.87 2.65 -17.53
C GLY A 450 -7.46 1.39 -18.15
N GLY A 451 -8.28 1.56 -19.19
CA GLY A 451 -8.90 0.46 -19.93
C GLY A 451 -10.06 -0.24 -19.19
N PHE A 452 -10.61 0.35 -18.12
CA PHE A 452 -11.79 -0.21 -17.46
C PHE A 452 -12.99 -0.26 -18.42
N ARG A 453 -13.64 -1.42 -18.44
CA ARG A 453 -14.91 -1.62 -19.12
C ARG A 453 -15.69 -2.73 -18.42
N ARG A 454 -16.83 -2.39 -17.82
CA ARG A 454 -17.72 -3.38 -17.21
C ARG A 454 -18.31 -4.31 -18.29
N ILE A 455 -18.44 -5.59 -17.94
CA ILE A 455 -19.05 -6.63 -18.77
C ILE A 455 -20.42 -6.95 -18.20
N GLY A 456 -21.47 -6.56 -18.92
CA GLY A 456 -22.85 -6.78 -18.47
C GLY A 456 -23.28 -5.93 -17.27
N ALA A 457 -24.39 -6.32 -16.65
CA ALA A 457 -24.93 -5.68 -15.46
C ALA A 457 -24.33 -6.28 -14.18
N ILE A 458 -24.32 -5.50 -13.09
CA ILE A 458 -24.11 -6.04 -11.76
C ILE A 458 -25.34 -6.87 -11.40
N ARG A 459 -25.15 -8.12 -11.00
CA ARG A 459 -26.23 -9.08 -10.77
C ARG A 459 -26.33 -9.42 -9.29
N ALA A 460 -27.52 -9.23 -8.71
CA ALA A 460 -27.83 -9.79 -7.42
C ALA A 460 -27.72 -11.32 -7.46
N SER A 461 -27.20 -11.92 -6.43
CA SER A 461 -27.02 -13.37 -6.29
C SER A 461 -27.09 -13.77 -4.81
N THR A 462 -27.03 -15.06 -4.54
CA THR A 462 -26.89 -15.58 -3.18
C THR A 462 -25.63 -16.43 -3.11
N TYR A 463 -24.86 -16.27 -2.06
CA TYR A 463 -23.63 -17.01 -1.86
C TYR A 463 -23.53 -17.55 -0.43
N GLN A 464 -23.55 -18.88 -0.31
CA GLN A 464 -23.53 -19.60 1.01
C GLN A 464 -24.64 -19.15 1.98
N GLY A 465 -25.80 -18.75 1.46
CA GLY A 465 -26.93 -18.26 2.26
C GLY A 465 -26.93 -16.77 2.52
N TYR A 466 -25.89 -16.04 2.09
CA TYR A 466 -25.79 -14.59 2.23
C TYR A 466 -26.23 -13.85 0.98
N GLU A 467 -26.76 -12.65 1.15
CA GLU A 467 -26.99 -11.74 0.03
C GLU A 467 -25.66 -11.34 -0.63
N ALA A 468 -25.61 -11.46 -1.95
CA ALA A 468 -24.41 -11.27 -2.75
C ALA A 468 -24.71 -10.52 -4.05
N ALA A 469 -23.66 -10.00 -4.67
CA ALA A 469 -23.71 -9.48 -6.02
C ALA A 469 -22.42 -9.78 -6.78
N ASP A 470 -22.59 -9.96 -8.10
CA ASP A 470 -21.52 -10.29 -9.03
C ASP A 470 -21.30 -9.15 -10.03
N MET A 471 -20.04 -8.83 -10.28
CA MET A 471 -19.61 -7.88 -11.29
C MET A 471 -18.43 -8.41 -12.09
N GLU A 472 -18.44 -8.21 -13.40
CA GLU A 472 -17.32 -8.53 -14.26
C GLU A 472 -16.83 -7.30 -15.01
N TRP A 473 -15.51 -7.21 -15.24
CA TRP A 473 -14.92 -6.10 -15.98
C TRP A 473 -13.59 -6.46 -16.64
N LEU A 474 -13.23 -5.64 -17.61
CA LEU A 474 -11.89 -5.59 -18.22
C LEU A 474 -11.13 -4.40 -17.67
N SER A 475 -9.81 -4.53 -17.58
CA SER A 475 -8.88 -3.44 -17.30
C SER A 475 -7.57 -3.66 -18.04
N GLY A 476 -6.76 -2.58 -18.20
CA GLY A 476 -5.57 -2.63 -19.02
C GLY A 476 -5.85 -2.54 -20.52
N THR A 477 -4.80 -2.41 -21.33
CA THR A 477 -4.86 -2.25 -22.79
C THR A 477 -3.88 -3.19 -23.48
N GLY A 478 -4.14 -3.53 -24.74
CA GLY A 478 -3.26 -4.38 -25.54
C GLY A 478 -3.05 -5.78 -24.93
N SER A 479 -1.79 -6.21 -24.88
CA SER A 479 -1.36 -7.51 -24.31
C SER A 479 -1.60 -7.62 -22.80
N ASP A 480 -1.64 -6.50 -22.11
CA ASP A 480 -1.80 -6.44 -20.65
C ASP A 480 -3.28 -6.40 -20.21
N ARG A 481 -4.19 -6.65 -21.15
CA ARG A 481 -5.61 -6.66 -20.86
C ARG A 481 -6.00 -7.85 -20.02
N VAL A 482 -6.58 -7.59 -18.85
CA VAL A 482 -7.08 -8.62 -17.93
C VAL A 482 -8.59 -8.55 -17.79
N ARG A 483 -9.19 -9.70 -17.49
CA ARG A 483 -10.60 -9.82 -17.10
C ARG A 483 -10.69 -10.25 -15.64
N THR A 484 -11.58 -9.60 -14.91
CA THR A 484 -11.83 -9.88 -13.49
C THR A 484 -13.31 -10.20 -13.27
N PHE A 485 -13.56 -11.26 -12.52
CA PHE A 485 -14.85 -11.53 -11.88
C PHE A 485 -14.75 -11.18 -10.42
N GLY A 486 -15.75 -10.48 -9.89
CA GLY A 486 -15.86 -10.14 -8.48
C GLY A 486 -17.22 -10.58 -7.93
N ARG A 487 -17.23 -11.32 -6.81
CA ARG A 487 -18.39 -11.63 -6.00
C ARG A 487 -18.25 -10.97 -4.66
N GLY A 488 -19.15 -10.05 -4.31
CA GLY A 488 -19.26 -9.45 -2.97
C GLY A 488 -20.46 -10.04 -2.25
N PHE A 489 -20.36 -10.29 -0.94
CA PHE A 489 -21.46 -10.78 -0.13
C PHE A 489 -21.38 -10.23 1.30
N LEU A 490 -22.55 -10.04 1.92
CA LEU A 490 -22.70 -9.48 3.26
C LEU A 490 -22.85 -10.59 4.29
N LEU A 491 -22.10 -10.53 5.39
CA LEU A 491 -22.24 -11.46 6.51
C LEU A 491 -23.33 -11.03 7.50
N GLY A 492 -23.80 -9.81 7.39
CA GLY A 492 -24.76 -9.14 8.27
C GLY A 492 -24.27 -7.77 8.71
N GLY A 493 -25.18 -6.88 9.11
CA GLY A 493 -24.82 -5.50 9.46
C GLY A 493 -24.15 -4.77 8.31
N HIS A 494 -22.97 -4.20 8.56
CA HIS A 494 -22.21 -3.43 7.59
C HIS A 494 -20.89 -4.10 7.18
N HIS A 495 -20.76 -5.41 7.34
CA HIS A 495 -19.51 -6.12 7.01
C HIS A 495 -19.73 -7.30 6.06
N GLY A 496 -18.70 -7.60 5.29
CA GLY A 496 -18.75 -8.67 4.30
C GLY A 496 -17.43 -8.89 3.57
N TYR A 497 -17.48 -9.81 2.63
CA TYR A 497 -16.32 -10.20 1.81
C TYR A 497 -16.53 -9.91 0.34
N SER A 498 -15.44 -9.71 -0.39
CA SER A 498 -15.42 -9.87 -1.83
C SER A 498 -14.29 -10.78 -2.29
N LEU A 499 -14.60 -11.67 -3.22
CA LEU A 499 -13.66 -12.53 -3.92
C LEU A 499 -13.50 -12.00 -5.33
N ARG A 500 -12.27 -11.68 -5.75
CA ARG A 500 -11.98 -11.18 -7.10
C ARG A 500 -10.94 -12.08 -7.75
N PHE A 501 -11.32 -12.75 -8.81
CA PHE A 501 -10.41 -13.53 -9.65
C PHE A 501 -10.08 -12.77 -10.92
N THR A 502 -8.80 -12.59 -11.17
CA THR A 502 -8.26 -11.88 -12.34
C THR A 502 -7.39 -12.83 -13.17
N THR A 503 -7.51 -12.78 -14.49
CA THR A 503 -6.62 -13.49 -15.43
C THR A 503 -6.47 -12.68 -16.72
N ALA A 504 -5.51 -13.04 -17.59
CA ALA A 504 -5.42 -12.44 -18.93
C ALA A 504 -6.76 -12.58 -19.66
N ALA A 505 -7.18 -11.53 -20.35
CA ALA A 505 -8.50 -11.51 -21.01
C ALA A 505 -8.66 -12.65 -22.03
N GLY A 506 -7.60 -12.99 -22.78
CA GLY A 506 -7.59 -14.10 -23.73
C GLY A 506 -7.58 -15.50 -23.10
N ALA A 507 -7.19 -15.61 -21.81
CA ALA A 507 -7.16 -16.88 -21.08
C ALA A 507 -8.41 -17.09 -20.20
N TRP A 508 -9.40 -16.21 -20.27
CA TRP A 508 -10.59 -16.26 -19.44
C TRP A 508 -11.37 -17.57 -19.58
N ASP A 509 -11.55 -18.03 -20.81
CA ASP A 509 -12.32 -19.23 -21.13
C ASP A 509 -11.51 -20.52 -21.09
N ALA A 510 -10.22 -20.45 -20.73
CA ALA A 510 -9.39 -21.63 -20.53
C ALA A 510 -9.93 -22.50 -19.38
N ALA A 511 -9.76 -23.81 -19.50
CA ALA A 511 -10.23 -24.79 -18.52
C ALA A 511 -9.69 -24.49 -17.10
N ASP A 512 -8.41 -24.12 -17.04
CA ASP A 512 -7.73 -23.80 -15.77
C ASP A 512 -8.31 -22.54 -15.09
N SER A 513 -8.64 -21.51 -15.87
CA SER A 513 -9.24 -20.28 -15.34
C SER A 513 -10.65 -20.54 -14.80
N ARG A 514 -11.45 -21.33 -15.53
CA ARG A 514 -12.80 -21.73 -15.08
C ARG A 514 -12.76 -22.64 -13.84
N SER A 515 -11.83 -23.59 -13.83
CA SER A 515 -11.61 -24.48 -12.70
C SER A 515 -11.19 -23.70 -11.46
N ALA A 516 -10.26 -22.73 -11.62
CA ALA A 516 -9.80 -21.89 -10.52
C ALA A 516 -10.94 -21.06 -9.94
N LEU A 517 -11.69 -20.31 -10.76
CA LEU A 517 -12.81 -19.50 -10.29
C LEU A 517 -13.86 -20.35 -9.56
N THR A 518 -14.25 -21.48 -10.15
CA THR A 518 -15.22 -22.40 -9.54
C THR A 518 -14.72 -22.92 -8.21
N THR A 519 -13.44 -23.30 -8.14
CA THR A 519 -12.83 -23.84 -6.91
C THR A 519 -12.77 -22.77 -5.81
N PHE A 520 -12.36 -21.54 -6.13
CA PHE A 520 -12.33 -20.44 -5.15
C PHE A 520 -13.71 -20.17 -4.58
N LEU A 521 -14.73 -20.04 -5.44
CA LEU A 521 -16.09 -19.79 -4.99
C LEU A 521 -16.69 -20.95 -4.20
N ARG A 522 -16.34 -22.19 -4.51
CA ARG A 522 -16.83 -23.37 -3.78
C ARG A 522 -16.17 -23.55 -2.41
N THR A 523 -14.87 -23.23 -2.31
CA THR A 523 -14.06 -23.61 -1.14
C THR A 523 -13.83 -22.47 -0.15
N PHE A 524 -14.09 -21.23 -0.54
CA PHE A 524 -13.97 -20.12 0.39
C PHE A 524 -14.91 -20.29 1.58
N ARG A 525 -14.39 -20.01 2.78
CA ARG A 525 -15.19 -19.90 4.01
C ARG A 525 -14.71 -18.69 4.79
N ALA A 526 -15.63 -17.84 5.21
CA ALA A 526 -15.36 -16.79 6.18
C ALA A 526 -14.95 -17.41 7.53
N PRO A 527 -14.22 -16.69 8.39
CA PRO A 527 -14.02 -17.10 9.77
C PRO A 527 -15.38 -17.41 10.43
N LYS A 528 -15.41 -18.38 11.32
CA LYS A 528 -16.55 -18.56 12.22
C LYS A 528 -16.38 -17.52 13.35
N ASP A 529 -17.40 -16.73 13.58
CA ASP A 529 -17.49 -15.85 14.76
C ASP A 529 -17.37 -16.64 16.06
#